data_69cfa0335d7e8706426753853c78ab9f
#
_entry.id   69cfa0335d7e8706426753853c78ab9f
#
_cell.length_a   1.000
_cell.length_b   1.000
_cell.length_c   1.000
_cell.angle_alpha   90.00
_cell.angle_beta   90.00
_cell.angle_gamma   90.00
#
_symmetry.space_group_name_H-M   'P 1'
#
loop_
_entity.id
_entity.type
_entity.pdbx_description
1 polymer ?
#
loop_
_entity_poly.entity_id
_entity_poly.type
_entity_poly.pdbx_seq_one_letter_code
_entity_poly.pdbx_strand_id
1 'polypeptide(L)'
;MLNHWEELNLIDNNRENGKGWRKFSILDSVWMEIIVELRNFGFPNDKILNVKNHFLNTEGKHKIKSVNQNPFLQFYVANAIAQRKQIYISVFRDGQIEFITASELAKNIKFDTIKNFISINLNELLERIYKQKFNVDSRIKLLTEPEAELLMMIRTQKFDYIKIGTKGGKPIIYE
;
A
#
# COMPACT_ATOMS: atom_id res chain seq x y z
N MET A 1 -2.54 -23.20 6.69
CA MET A 1 -1.97 -21.85 6.85
C MET A 1 -3.04 -20.76 6.67
N LEU A 2 -3.74 -20.64 5.52
CA LEU A 2 -4.73 -19.56 5.28
C LEU A 2 -5.93 -19.58 6.25
N ASN A 3 -6.47 -20.75 6.61
CA ASN A 3 -7.57 -20.85 7.58
C ASN A 3 -7.15 -20.28 8.95
N HIS A 4 -5.97 -20.62 9.38
CA HIS A 4 -5.42 -20.12 10.64
C HIS A 4 -5.19 -18.60 10.62
N TRP A 5 -4.74 -18.04 9.50
CA TRP A 5 -4.60 -16.59 9.37
C TRP A 5 -5.95 -15.86 9.36
N GLU A 6 -6.98 -16.50 8.79
CA GLU A 6 -8.35 -15.98 8.84
C GLU A 6 -8.91 -16.00 10.26
N GLU A 7 -8.72 -17.10 11.00
CA GLU A 7 -9.11 -17.24 12.42
C GLU A 7 -8.43 -16.19 13.31
N LEU A 8 -7.18 -15.85 13.01
CA LEU A 8 -6.43 -14.78 13.68
C LEU A 8 -6.72 -13.38 13.15
N ASN A 9 -7.64 -13.23 12.22
CA ASN A 9 -7.95 -11.96 11.55
C ASN A 9 -6.74 -11.31 10.83
N LEU A 10 -5.71 -12.06 10.50
CA LEU A 10 -4.57 -11.56 9.73
C LEU A 10 -4.93 -11.33 8.27
N ILE A 11 -5.83 -12.13 7.71
CA ILE A 11 -6.41 -11.94 6.38
C ILE A 11 -7.93 -11.82 6.47
N ASP A 12 -8.52 -11.20 5.45
CA ASP A 12 -9.97 -11.01 5.39
C ASP A 12 -10.65 -12.27 4.82
N ASN A 13 -11.88 -12.54 5.25
CA ASN A 13 -12.68 -13.61 4.67
C ASN A 13 -13.30 -13.13 3.35
N ASN A 14 -12.71 -13.53 2.23
CA ASN A 14 -13.14 -13.16 0.88
C ASN A 14 -14.03 -14.22 0.22
N ARG A 15 -14.75 -15.04 1.01
CA ARG A 15 -15.71 -16.01 0.52
C ARG A 15 -17.10 -15.38 0.40
N GLU A 16 -17.78 -15.72 -0.68
CA GLU A 16 -19.17 -15.35 -0.88
C GLU A 16 -20.05 -16.03 0.18
N ASN A 17 -20.76 -15.25 1.01
CA ASN A 17 -21.54 -15.74 2.16
C ASN A 17 -20.75 -16.65 3.14
N GLY A 18 -19.45 -16.46 3.25
CA GLY A 18 -18.58 -17.25 4.13
C GLY A 18 -18.32 -18.68 3.68
N LYS A 19 -18.80 -19.09 2.50
CA LYS A 19 -18.70 -20.45 1.94
C LYS A 19 -18.05 -20.44 0.55
N GLY A 20 -17.50 -21.59 0.15
CA GLY A 20 -16.91 -21.77 -1.18
C GLY A 20 -15.43 -21.37 -1.27
N TRP A 21 -14.99 -21.12 -2.51
CA TRP A 21 -13.60 -20.80 -2.82
C TRP A 21 -13.28 -19.34 -2.46
N ARG A 22 -12.07 -19.11 -1.90
CA ARG A 22 -11.56 -17.75 -1.67
C ARG A 22 -11.20 -17.07 -2.98
N LYS A 23 -11.60 -15.83 -3.14
CA LYS A 23 -11.17 -14.96 -4.25
C LYS A 23 -10.22 -13.90 -3.69
N PHE A 24 -8.95 -14.00 -4.04
CA PHE A 24 -7.95 -13.02 -3.63
C PHE A 24 -7.69 -12.02 -4.74
N SER A 25 -7.71 -10.75 -4.41
CA SER A 25 -7.20 -9.68 -5.27
C SER A 25 -5.67 -9.64 -5.25
N ILE A 26 -5.07 -8.83 -6.12
CA ILE A 26 -3.65 -8.56 -6.07
C ILE A 26 -3.23 -7.93 -4.73
N LEU A 27 -4.08 -7.08 -4.15
CA LEU A 27 -3.81 -6.42 -2.89
C LEU A 27 -3.84 -7.41 -1.72
N ASP A 28 -4.77 -8.36 -1.73
CA ASP A 28 -4.79 -9.46 -0.76
C ASP A 28 -3.51 -10.29 -0.86
N SER A 29 -3.05 -10.57 -2.10
CA SER A 29 -1.82 -11.32 -2.33
C SER A 29 -0.59 -10.55 -1.83
N VAL A 30 -0.50 -9.25 -2.08
CA VAL A 30 0.57 -8.40 -1.55
C VAL A 30 0.57 -8.41 -0.02
N TRP A 31 -0.61 -8.29 0.60
CA TRP A 31 -0.72 -8.35 2.05
C TRP A 31 -0.28 -9.70 2.62
N MET A 32 -0.65 -10.80 1.98
CA MET A 32 -0.20 -12.15 2.39
C MET A 32 1.33 -12.29 2.30
N GLU A 33 1.96 -11.75 1.26
CA GLU A 33 3.42 -11.71 1.15
C GLU A 33 4.05 -10.85 2.26
N ILE A 34 3.44 -9.72 2.64
CA ILE A 34 3.88 -8.91 3.79
C ILE A 34 3.82 -9.73 5.08
N ILE A 35 2.74 -10.49 5.30
CA ILE A 35 2.65 -11.39 6.46
C ILE A 35 3.80 -12.41 6.46
N VAL A 36 4.10 -13.02 5.31
CA VAL A 36 5.20 -13.98 5.16
C VAL A 36 6.53 -13.33 5.54
N GLU A 37 6.82 -12.14 5.00
CA GLU A 37 8.07 -11.43 5.33
C GLU A 37 8.16 -11.10 6.83
N LEU A 38 7.10 -10.55 7.42
CA LEU A 38 7.10 -10.26 8.86
C LEU A 38 7.30 -11.51 9.71
N ARG A 39 6.73 -12.65 9.30
CA ARG A 39 6.98 -13.96 9.96
C ARG A 39 8.43 -14.38 9.83
N ASN A 40 9.04 -14.21 8.65
CA ASN A 40 10.46 -14.51 8.41
C ASN A 40 11.38 -13.64 9.28
N PHE A 41 10.98 -12.39 9.56
CA PHE A 41 11.66 -11.50 10.51
C PHE A 41 11.35 -11.80 11.98
N GLY A 42 10.58 -12.87 12.27
CA GLY A 42 10.27 -13.31 13.64
C GLY A 42 9.10 -12.58 14.32
N PHE A 43 8.28 -11.85 13.57
CA PHE A 43 7.09 -11.20 14.16
C PHE A 43 6.07 -12.25 14.58
N PRO A 44 5.58 -12.22 15.84
CA PRO A 44 4.47 -13.04 16.26
C PRO A 44 3.16 -12.51 15.66
N ASN A 45 2.13 -13.37 15.65
CA ASN A 45 0.86 -13.08 15.00
C ASN A 45 0.15 -11.82 15.56
N ASP A 46 0.23 -11.59 16.86
CA ASP A 46 -0.33 -10.41 17.54
C ASP A 46 0.32 -9.10 17.05
N LYS A 47 1.62 -9.11 16.80
CA LYS A 47 2.34 -7.96 16.23
C LYS A 47 1.94 -7.72 14.79
N ILE A 48 1.77 -8.77 13.99
CA ILE A 48 1.30 -8.66 12.61
C ILE A 48 -0.15 -8.14 12.57
N LEU A 49 -1.01 -8.59 13.49
CA LEU A 49 -2.36 -8.06 13.62
C LEU A 49 -2.35 -6.56 13.98
N ASN A 50 -1.42 -6.14 14.84
CA ASN A 50 -1.24 -4.73 15.16
C ASN A 50 -0.83 -3.91 13.90
N VAL A 51 0.10 -4.42 13.10
CA VAL A 51 0.47 -3.81 11.80
C VAL A 51 -0.75 -3.69 10.89
N LYS A 52 -1.57 -4.75 10.76
CA LYS A 52 -2.82 -4.71 9.99
C LYS A 52 -3.76 -3.62 10.51
N ASN A 53 -3.94 -3.53 11.81
CA ASN A 53 -4.84 -2.54 12.42
C ASN A 53 -4.35 -1.11 12.15
N HIS A 54 -3.06 -0.83 12.27
CA HIS A 54 -2.50 0.47 11.88
C HIS A 54 -2.71 0.75 10.39
N PHE A 55 -2.51 -0.26 9.55
CA PHE A 55 -2.69 -0.15 8.12
C PHE A 55 -4.14 0.16 7.70
N LEU A 56 -5.13 -0.35 8.44
CA LEU A 56 -6.55 -0.09 8.20
C LEU A 56 -7.06 1.19 8.89
N ASN A 57 -6.34 1.72 9.86
CA ASN A 57 -6.67 2.94 10.60
C ASN A 57 -5.96 4.18 10.04
N THR A 58 -5.75 4.25 8.73
CA THR A 58 -5.20 5.44 8.10
C THR A 58 -6.09 6.64 8.36
N GLU A 59 -5.48 7.79 8.66
CA GLU A 59 -6.19 9.04 8.90
C GLU A 59 -7.03 9.44 7.67
N GLY A 60 -8.33 9.27 7.77
CA GLY A 60 -9.27 9.60 6.69
C GLY A 60 -10.70 9.68 7.22
N LYS A 61 -11.60 10.30 6.45
CA LYS A 61 -13.04 10.44 6.81
C LYS A 61 -13.77 9.09 6.87
N HIS A 62 -13.22 8.05 6.24
CA HIS A 62 -13.82 6.72 6.17
C HIS A 62 -12.91 5.64 6.74
N LYS A 63 -13.46 4.81 7.62
CA LYS A 63 -12.77 3.63 8.13
C LYS A 63 -12.59 2.60 7.01
N ILE A 64 -11.35 2.23 6.74
CA ILE A 64 -11.04 1.17 5.77
C ILE A 64 -11.44 -0.18 6.38
N LYS A 65 -12.31 -0.93 5.68
CA LYS A 65 -12.88 -2.17 6.21
C LYS A 65 -12.02 -3.41 5.91
N SER A 66 -11.23 -3.36 4.84
CA SER A 66 -10.42 -4.48 4.39
C SER A 66 -9.15 -4.00 3.68
N VAL A 67 -8.14 -4.87 3.63
CA VAL A 67 -6.85 -4.56 3.00
C VAL A 67 -7.00 -4.23 1.52
N ASN A 68 -7.88 -4.94 0.80
CA ASN A 68 -8.09 -4.72 -0.62
C ASN A 68 -8.80 -3.40 -0.96
N GLN A 69 -9.36 -2.71 0.05
CA GLN A 69 -9.96 -1.39 -0.08
C GLN A 69 -9.02 -0.27 0.38
N ASN A 70 -7.78 -0.60 0.82
CA ASN A 70 -6.84 0.40 1.30
C ASN A 70 -6.31 1.26 0.13
N PRO A 71 -6.60 2.58 0.11
CA PRO A 71 -6.23 3.45 -1.00
C PRO A 71 -4.71 3.67 -1.10
N PHE A 72 -3.98 3.61 0.02
CA PHE A 72 -2.52 3.71 0.02
C PHE A 72 -1.91 2.49 -0.66
N LEU A 73 -2.35 1.28 -0.29
CA LEU A 73 -1.85 0.07 -0.93
C LEU A 73 -2.15 0.07 -2.42
N GLN A 74 -3.38 0.44 -2.82
CA GLN A 74 -3.76 0.57 -4.23
C GLN A 74 -2.84 1.52 -4.98
N PHE A 75 -2.61 2.71 -4.40
CA PHE A 75 -1.76 3.74 -4.99
C PHE A 75 -0.32 3.26 -5.17
N TYR A 76 0.30 2.70 -4.12
CA TYR A 76 1.70 2.28 -4.18
C TYR A 76 1.91 1.05 -5.04
N VAL A 77 0.99 0.09 -5.04
CA VAL A 77 1.01 -1.06 -5.97
C VAL A 77 0.87 -0.58 -7.41
N ALA A 78 -0.05 0.34 -7.70
CA ALA A 78 -0.19 0.92 -9.04
C ALA A 78 1.08 1.67 -9.50
N ASN A 79 1.71 2.43 -8.61
CA ASN A 79 2.97 3.12 -8.89
C ASN A 79 4.13 2.15 -9.13
N ALA A 80 4.23 1.09 -8.32
CA ALA A 80 5.26 0.07 -8.50
C ALA A 80 5.10 -0.65 -9.84
N ILE A 81 3.87 -0.96 -10.25
CA ILE A 81 3.59 -1.67 -11.52
C ILE A 81 3.71 -0.72 -12.73
N ALA A 82 2.97 0.39 -12.73
CA ALA A 82 2.82 1.26 -13.90
C ALA A 82 4.00 2.20 -14.08
N GLN A 83 4.55 2.73 -13.00
CA GLN A 83 5.65 3.71 -13.04
C GLN A 83 6.99 3.14 -12.65
N ARG A 84 7.02 1.87 -12.19
CA ARG A 84 8.21 1.15 -11.77
C ARG A 84 9.07 1.90 -10.76
N LYS A 85 8.41 2.73 -9.97
CA LYS A 85 9.05 3.33 -8.81
C LYS A 85 9.44 2.23 -7.84
N GLN A 86 10.66 2.32 -7.34
CA GLN A 86 11.10 1.42 -6.29
C GLN A 86 10.50 1.88 -4.97
N ILE A 87 9.65 1.03 -4.40
CA ILE A 87 8.86 1.34 -3.20
C ILE A 87 9.21 0.34 -2.12
N TYR A 88 9.45 0.86 -0.94
CA TYR A 88 9.70 0.09 0.28
C TYR A 88 8.54 0.26 1.24
N ILE A 89 8.22 -0.81 1.94
CA ILE A 89 7.26 -0.82 3.04
C ILE A 89 8.07 -0.83 4.32
N SER A 90 8.01 0.26 5.07
CA SER A 90 8.69 0.39 6.37
C SER A 90 7.73 0.00 7.48
N VAL A 91 8.10 -1.00 8.28
CA VAL A 91 7.33 -1.45 9.43
C VAL A 91 8.11 -1.11 10.69
N PHE A 92 7.54 -0.27 11.53
CA PHE A 92 8.15 0.21 12.77
C PHE A 92 7.82 -0.70 13.96
N ARG A 93 8.59 -0.54 15.04
CA ARG A 93 8.48 -1.39 16.24
C ARG A 93 7.09 -1.31 16.91
N ASP A 94 6.42 -0.18 16.80
CA ASP A 94 5.08 0.08 17.33
C ASP A 94 3.95 -0.47 16.44
N GLY A 95 4.29 -1.06 15.28
CA GLY A 95 3.35 -1.60 14.32
C GLY A 95 2.89 -0.59 13.27
N GLN A 96 3.36 0.66 13.31
CA GLN A 96 3.13 1.60 12.22
C GLN A 96 3.73 1.07 10.93
N ILE A 97 3.08 1.39 9.82
CA ILE A 97 3.49 0.96 8.48
C ILE A 97 3.45 2.18 7.55
N GLU A 98 4.51 2.37 6.79
CA GLU A 98 4.65 3.46 5.82
C GLU A 98 5.14 2.93 4.48
N PHE A 99 4.68 3.56 3.40
CA PHE A 99 5.22 3.35 2.06
C PHE A 99 6.15 4.49 1.73
N ILE A 100 7.36 4.15 1.30
CA ILE A 100 8.41 5.12 1.05
C ILE A 100 9.12 4.78 -0.25
N THR A 101 9.41 5.78 -1.06
CA THR A 101 10.23 5.61 -2.27
C THR A 101 11.71 5.48 -1.89
N ALA A 102 12.53 4.92 -2.79
CA ALA A 102 13.98 4.83 -2.57
C ALA A 102 14.62 6.19 -2.32
N SER A 103 14.15 7.25 -3.00
CA SER A 103 14.64 8.62 -2.83
C SER A 103 14.28 9.21 -1.46
N GLU A 104 13.07 9.00 -0.99
CA GLU A 104 12.61 9.42 0.34
C GLU A 104 13.35 8.67 1.44
N LEU A 105 13.54 7.36 1.29
CA LEU A 105 14.32 6.55 2.23
C LEU A 105 15.75 7.08 2.35
N ALA A 106 16.42 7.31 1.21
CA ALA A 106 17.78 7.88 1.19
C ALA A 106 17.84 9.26 1.86
N LYS A 107 16.83 10.11 1.62
CA LYS A 107 16.72 11.43 2.25
C LYS A 107 16.56 11.31 3.76
N ASN A 108 15.67 10.44 4.24
CA ASN A 108 15.41 10.24 5.66
C ASN A 108 16.64 9.70 6.40
N ILE A 109 17.38 8.77 5.77
CA ILE A 109 18.65 8.28 6.32
C ILE A 109 19.69 9.42 6.40
N LYS A 110 19.82 10.20 5.32
CA LYS A 110 20.79 11.31 5.27
C LYS A 110 20.55 12.36 6.37
N PHE A 111 19.30 12.63 6.72
CA PHE A 111 18.93 13.63 7.71
C PHE A 111 18.67 13.05 9.10
N ASP A 112 18.96 11.76 9.32
CA ASP A 112 18.76 11.05 10.59
C ASP A 112 17.34 11.22 11.17
N THR A 113 16.34 11.21 10.26
CA THR A 113 14.93 11.41 10.62
C THR A 113 14.17 10.10 10.76
N ILE A 114 14.83 8.97 10.47
CA ILE A 114 14.20 7.65 10.46
C ILE A 114 14.48 6.89 11.76
N LYS A 115 13.42 6.31 12.33
CA LYS A 115 13.52 5.38 13.47
C LYS A 115 13.90 3.98 12.99
N ASN A 116 14.21 3.07 13.92
CA ASN A 116 14.42 1.67 13.59
C ASN A 116 13.16 1.05 12.95
N PHE A 117 13.33 0.40 11.82
CA PHE A 117 12.25 -0.21 11.04
C PHE A 117 12.74 -1.46 10.30
N ILE A 118 11.80 -2.29 9.90
CA ILE A 118 12.01 -3.37 8.92
C ILE A 118 11.58 -2.83 7.56
N SER A 119 12.43 -3.03 6.55
CA SER A 119 12.16 -2.62 5.17
C SER A 119 11.82 -3.85 4.33
N ILE A 120 10.65 -3.81 3.69
CA ILE A 120 10.18 -4.82 2.74
C ILE A 120 10.11 -4.18 1.35
N ASN A 121 10.73 -4.79 0.35
CA ASN A 121 10.72 -4.27 -1.01
C ASN A 121 9.41 -4.67 -1.72
N LEU A 122 8.51 -3.72 -1.93
CA LEU A 122 7.21 -3.96 -2.60
C LEU A 122 7.38 -4.51 -4.02
N ASN A 123 8.38 -4.03 -4.76
CA ASN A 123 8.61 -4.49 -6.13
C ASN A 123 9.00 -5.97 -6.16
N GLU A 124 9.81 -6.43 -5.21
CA GLU A 124 10.17 -7.84 -5.08
C GLU A 124 8.96 -8.71 -4.73
N LEU A 125 8.08 -8.25 -3.83
CA LEU A 125 6.82 -8.95 -3.54
C LEU A 125 5.97 -9.12 -4.80
N LEU A 126 5.84 -8.05 -5.58
CA LEU A 126 5.08 -8.07 -6.83
C LEU A 126 5.72 -8.99 -7.88
N GLU A 127 7.05 -9.00 -8.00
CA GLU A 127 7.76 -9.93 -8.89
C GLU A 127 7.50 -11.39 -8.52
N ARG A 128 7.47 -11.71 -7.23
CA ARG A 128 7.14 -13.06 -6.73
C ARG A 128 5.69 -13.45 -7.08
N ILE A 129 4.74 -12.55 -6.87
CA ILE A 129 3.33 -12.78 -7.15
C ILE A 129 3.10 -13.00 -8.65
N TYR A 130 3.67 -12.16 -9.49
CA TYR A 130 3.52 -12.27 -10.94
C TYR A 130 4.48 -13.28 -11.59
N LYS A 131 5.44 -13.83 -10.85
CA LYS A 131 6.49 -14.75 -11.33
C LYS A 131 7.28 -14.21 -12.53
N GLN A 132 7.42 -12.89 -12.58
CA GLN A 132 8.15 -12.20 -13.65
C GLN A 132 8.80 -10.92 -13.13
N LYS A 133 9.94 -10.57 -13.70
CA LYS A 133 10.56 -9.26 -13.42
C LYS A 133 9.83 -8.17 -14.18
N PHE A 134 9.57 -7.06 -13.51
CA PHE A 134 9.05 -5.87 -14.15
C PHE A 134 10.19 -5.12 -14.84
N ASN A 135 10.36 -5.30 -16.16
CA ASN A 135 11.33 -4.52 -16.93
C ASN A 135 10.86 -3.06 -17.07
N VAL A 136 11.77 -2.11 -16.86
CA VAL A 136 11.45 -0.68 -17.00
C VAL A 136 11.14 -0.36 -18.45
N ASP A 137 9.88 -0.03 -18.76
CA ASP A 137 9.54 0.56 -20.06
C ASP A 137 9.72 2.08 -19.97
N SER A 138 10.80 2.57 -20.57
CA SER A 138 11.15 4.00 -20.59
C SER A 138 10.07 4.89 -21.26
N ARG A 139 9.09 4.28 -21.95
CA ARG A 139 7.98 4.99 -22.60
C ARG A 139 6.86 5.37 -21.64
N ILE A 140 6.81 4.80 -20.45
CA ILE A 140 5.80 5.15 -19.45
C ILE A 140 6.17 6.49 -18.84
N LYS A 141 5.30 7.49 -19.05
CA LYS A 141 5.45 8.80 -18.42
C LYS A 141 5.16 8.68 -16.93
N LEU A 142 6.17 8.91 -16.13
CA LEU A 142 6.02 8.89 -14.66
C LEU A 142 5.19 10.10 -14.21
N LEU A 143 4.36 9.92 -13.19
CA LEU A 143 3.77 11.05 -12.47
C LEU A 143 4.88 11.87 -11.82
N THR A 144 4.76 13.18 -11.91
CA THR A 144 5.57 14.10 -11.10
C THR A 144 5.19 13.96 -9.62
N GLU A 145 6.06 14.40 -8.72
CA GLU A 145 5.73 14.37 -7.29
C GLU A 145 4.42 15.10 -6.94
N PRO A 146 4.14 16.31 -7.49
CA PRO A 146 2.85 16.97 -7.25
C PRO A 146 1.63 16.19 -7.78
N GLU A 147 1.76 15.53 -8.93
CA GLU A 147 0.67 14.70 -9.49
C GLU A 147 0.42 13.46 -8.60
N ALA A 148 1.48 12.84 -8.09
CA ALA A 148 1.38 11.71 -7.19
C ALA A 148 0.75 12.10 -5.84
N GLU A 149 1.13 13.24 -5.29
CA GLU A 149 0.56 13.79 -4.06
C GLU A 149 -0.93 14.13 -4.24
N LEU A 150 -1.29 14.82 -5.32
CA LEU A 150 -2.67 15.13 -5.66
C LEU A 150 -3.52 13.85 -5.78
N LEU A 151 -3.01 12.83 -6.48
CA LEU A 151 -3.71 11.55 -6.60
C LEU A 151 -3.91 10.86 -5.25
N MET A 152 -2.92 10.96 -4.36
CA MET A 152 -3.03 10.44 -3.00
C MET A 152 -4.09 11.19 -2.20
N MET A 153 -4.10 12.52 -2.26
CA MET A 153 -5.13 13.35 -1.60
C MET A 153 -6.54 12.98 -2.07
N ILE A 154 -6.72 12.82 -3.38
CA ILE A 154 -8.00 12.39 -3.97
C ILE A 154 -8.42 11.01 -3.42
N ARG A 155 -7.53 10.03 -3.41
CA ARG A 155 -7.83 8.67 -2.95
C ARG A 155 -8.11 8.57 -1.44
N THR A 156 -7.46 9.40 -0.65
CA THR A 156 -7.65 9.43 0.81
C THR A 156 -8.75 10.40 1.26
N GLN A 157 -9.39 11.09 0.30
CA GLN A 157 -10.43 12.08 0.57
C GLN A 157 -9.98 13.18 1.55
N LYS A 158 -8.70 13.55 1.53
CA LYS A 158 -8.12 14.65 2.31
C LYS A 158 -8.28 16.00 1.61
N PHE A 159 -9.49 16.31 1.19
CA PHE A 159 -9.85 17.58 0.55
C PHE A 159 -11.31 17.90 0.83
N ASP A 160 -11.65 19.17 0.81
CA ASP A 160 -13.05 19.63 0.93
C ASP A 160 -13.69 19.72 -0.46
N TYR A 161 -12.92 20.12 -1.47
CA TYR A 161 -13.36 20.16 -2.86
C TYR A 161 -12.17 20.04 -3.82
N ILE A 162 -12.44 19.60 -5.04
CA ILE A 162 -11.47 19.55 -6.14
C ILE A 162 -11.92 20.50 -7.23
N LYS A 163 -11.04 21.44 -7.62
CA LYS A 163 -11.27 22.34 -8.73
C LYS A 163 -10.35 21.97 -9.89
N ILE A 164 -10.95 21.51 -11.00
CA ILE A 164 -10.21 21.19 -12.22
C ILE A 164 -10.36 22.34 -13.20
N GLY A 165 -9.25 23.02 -13.48
CA GLY A 165 -9.17 24.04 -14.53
C GLY A 165 -8.78 23.41 -15.86
N THR A 166 -9.55 23.65 -16.92
CA THR A 166 -9.19 23.26 -18.27
C THR A 166 -8.75 24.49 -19.07
N LYS A 167 -7.77 24.33 -19.97
CA LYS A 167 -7.27 25.45 -20.82
C LYS A 167 -8.41 25.95 -21.70
N GLY A 168 -8.93 27.14 -21.39
CA GLY A 168 -10.03 27.77 -22.14
C GLY A 168 -11.45 27.36 -21.72
N GLY A 169 -11.62 26.55 -20.70
CA GLY A 169 -12.92 26.10 -20.15
C GLY A 169 -13.26 26.68 -18.77
N LYS A 170 -14.54 26.57 -18.40
CA LYS A 170 -14.95 26.85 -17.00
C LYS A 170 -14.42 25.76 -16.08
N PRO A 171 -13.94 26.09 -14.86
CA PRO A 171 -13.48 25.08 -13.93
C PRO A 171 -14.65 24.18 -13.49
N ILE A 172 -14.38 22.89 -13.35
CA ILE A 172 -15.31 21.90 -12.78
C ILE A 172 -14.95 21.75 -11.31
N ILE A 173 -15.93 21.82 -10.43
CA ILE A 173 -15.76 21.67 -8.99
C ILE A 173 -16.47 20.38 -8.56
N TYR A 174 -15.76 19.52 -7.82
CA TYR A 174 -16.31 18.33 -7.18
C TYR A 174 -16.23 18.52 -5.66
N GLU A 175 -17.35 18.36 -4.97
CA GLU A 175 -17.49 18.42 -3.51
C GLU A 175 -17.57 17.01 -2.90
#